data_fb9de2a899fc50697dc1ce4be0d02b3c
#
_entry.id   fb9de2a899fc50697dc1ce4be0d02b3c
#
_cell.length_a   1.000
_cell.length_b   1.000
_cell.length_c   1.000
_cell.angle_alpha   90.00
_cell.angle_beta   90.00
_cell.angle_gamma   90.00
#
_symmetry.space_group_name_H-M   'P 1'
#
loop_
_entity.id
_entity.type
_entity.pdbx_description
1 polymer ?
#
loop_
_entity_poly.entity_id
_entity_poly.type
_entity_poly.pdbx_seq_one_letter_code
_entity_poly.pdbx_strand_id
1 'polypeptide(L)'
;MGATRAGADDEGRLLGEFRRDLLRFARLQLRDEQLAEDVVQETLVAGLDKRDSYAGRAALKTWLFAILRNKIVDAIRQRSRSINFSAFDDEETDMDRAFDGMFRDNDHWRPDARPADWGDPEASLRQEQFWAVFEACLDHLPANTARVFMMREFLEFDTDEVCSELNISPGNCHVILHRARNGLRRCLEQGWFVAGEAPC
;
A
#
# COMPACT_ATOMS: atom_id res chain seq x y z
N MET A 1 28.33 -33.43 -14.94
CA MET A 1 27.37 -32.54 -15.62
C MET A 1 26.02 -32.49 -14.89
N GLY A 2 26.00 -32.28 -13.57
CA GLY A 2 24.77 -32.31 -12.72
C GLY A 2 24.51 -31.04 -11.88
N ALA A 3 25.45 -30.10 -11.81
CA ALA A 3 25.34 -28.94 -10.93
C ALA A 3 24.55 -27.74 -11.53
N THR A 4 24.33 -27.72 -12.84
CA THR A 4 23.74 -26.56 -13.54
C THR A 4 22.19 -26.55 -13.51
N ARG A 5 21.56 -27.70 -13.36
CA ARG A 5 20.08 -27.80 -13.36
C ARG A 5 19.44 -27.43 -12.00
N ALA A 6 20.05 -27.81 -10.89
CA ALA A 6 19.53 -27.52 -9.56
C ALA A 6 19.53 -26.00 -9.23
N GLY A 7 20.53 -25.26 -9.74
CA GLY A 7 20.59 -23.81 -9.57
C GLY A 7 19.54 -23.04 -10.39
N ALA A 8 19.20 -23.53 -11.57
CA ALA A 8 18.20 -22.88 -12.44
C ALA A 8 16.76 -23.10 -11.90
N ASP A 9 16.48 -24.27 -11.32
CA ASP A 9 15.17 -24.57 -10.73
C ASP A 9 14.94 -23.77 -9.43
N ASP A 10 15.97 -23.56 -8.62
CA ASP A 10 15.92 -22.77 -7.38
C ASP A 10 15.79 -21.26 -7.70
N GLU A 11 16.48 -20.80 -8.73
CA GLU A 11 16.39 -19.41 -9.23
C GLU A 11 15.00 -19.12 -9.85
N GLY A 12 14.44 -20.06 -10.60
CA GLY A 12 13.09 -19.95 -11.15
C GLY A 12 12.00 -19.89 -10.06
N ARG A 13 12.17 -20.67 -8.99
CA ARG A 13 11.26 -20.65 -7.84
C ARG A 13 11.33 -19.33 -7.07
N LEU A 14 12.54 -18.83 -6.79
CA LEU A 14 12.76 -17.54 -6.14
C LEU A 14 12.17 -16.38 -6.97
N LEU A 15 12.33 -16.37 -8.27
CA LEU A 15 11.71 -15.37 -9.14
C LEU A 15 10.19 -15.47 -9.13
N GLY A 16 9.62 -16.67 -9.04
CA GLY A 16 8.18 -16.88 -8.89
C GLY A 16 7.63 -16.36 -7.56
N GLU A 17 8.36 -16.54 -6.46
CA GLU A 17 8.01 -16.00 -5.15
C GLU A 17 8.10 -14.46 -5.14
N PHE A 18 9.18 -13.90 -5.68
CA PHE A 18 9.31 -12.45 -5.81
C PHE A 18 8.22 -11.85 -6.68
N ARG A 19 7.85 -12.50 -7.80
CA ARG A 19 6.77 -12.04 -8.66
C ARG A 19 5.45 -11.90 -7.90
N ARG A 20 5.09 -12.85 -7.03
CA ARG A 20 3.86 -12.76 -6.23
C ARG A 20 3.86 -11.55 -5.30
N ASP A 21 4.96 -11.34 -4.58
CA ASP A 21 5.10 -10.23 -3.65
C ASP A 21 5.09 -8.87 -4.38
N LEU A 22 5.81 -8.77 -5.50
CA LEU A 22 5.84 -7.58 -6.35
C LEU A 22 4.44 -7.27 -6.92
N LEU A 23 3.72 -8.29 -7.38
CA LEU A 23 2.38 -8.14 -7.95
C LEU A 23 1.37 -7.69 -6.89
N ARG A 24 1.42 -8.29 -5.71
CA ARG A 24 0.60 -7.88 -4.57
C ARG A 24 0.82 -6.40 -4.25
N PHE A 25 2.06 -5.97 -4.13
CA PHE A 25 2.41 -4.58 -3.88
C PHE A 25 1.93 -3.64 -5.01
N ALA A 26 2.16 -4.00 -6.27
CA ALA A 26 1.74 -3.19 -7.42
C ALA A 26 0.21 -3.04 -7.50
N ARG A 27 -0.55 -4.11 -7.25
CA ARG A 27 -2.04 -4.07 -7.22
C ARG A 27 -2.56 -3.10 -6.17
N LEU A 28 -1.98 -3.12 -4.97
CA LEU A 28 -2.35 -2.19 -3.90
C LEU A 28 -2.14 -0.73 -4.29
N GLN A 29 -1.03 -0.45 -5.01
CA GLN A 29 -0.67 0.90 -5.42
C GLN A 29 -1.50 1.41 -6.61
N LEU A 30 -1.68 0.57 -7.62
CA LEU A 30 -2.24 0.97 -8.91
C LEU A 30 -3.75 0.77 -8.98
N ARG A 31 -4.33 -0.15 -8.19
CA ARG A 31 -5.74 -0.56 -8.22
C ARG A 31 -6.22 -0.88 -9.64
N ASP A 32 -5.32 -1.42 -10.44
CA ASP A 32 -5.53 -1.84 -11.81
C ASP A 32 -4.69 -3.10 -12.03
N GLU A 33 -5.35 -4.23 -12.23
CA GLU A 33 -4.68 -5.53 -12.28
C GLU A 33 -3.76 -5.64 -13.48
N GLN A 34 -4.22 -5.19 -14.65
CA GLN A 34 -3.44 -5.28 -15.89
C GLN A 34 -2.20 -4.38 -15.83
N LEU A 35 -2.37 -3.14 -15.38
CA LEU A 35 -1.26 -2.22 -15.21
C LEU A 35 -0.26 -2.72 -14.16
N ALA A 36 -0.74 -3.35 -13.08
CA ALA A 36 0.12 -3.95 -12.07
C ALA A 36 0.95 -5.12 -12.64
N GLU A 37 0.35 -5.97 -13.47
CA GLU A 37 1.07 -7.06 -14.15
C GLU A 37 2.13 -6.53 -15.12
N ASP A 38 1.80 -5.52 -15.92
CA ASP A 38 2.72 -4.89 -16.87
C ASP A 38 3.93 -4.28 -16.14
N VAL A 39 3.69 -3.50 -15.08
CA VAL A 39 4.75 -2.87 -14.29
C VAL A 39 5.64 -3.91 -13.60
N VAL A 40 5.07 -5.00 -13.10
CA VAL A 40 5.85 -6.09 -12.48
C VAL A 40 6.69 -6.82 -13.55
N GLN A 41 6.12 -7.10 -14.69
CA GLN A 41 6.88 -7.73 -15.79
C GLN A 41 8.06 -6.87 -16.22
N GLU A 42 7.84 -5.57 -16.44
CA GLU A 42 8.91 -4.64 -16.74
C GLU A 42 9.97 -4.54 -15.61
N THR A 43 9.54 -4.66 -14.35
CA THR A 43 10.46 -4.68 -13.20
C THR A 43 11.38 -5.90 -13.25
N LEU A 44 10.81 -7.07 -13.51
CA LEU A 44 11.59 -8.31 -13.61
C LEU A 44 12.57 -8.28 -14.80
N VAL A 45 12.14 -7.77 -15.95
CA VAL A 45 13.02 -7.58 -17.12
C VAL A 45 14.15 -6.61 -16.77
N ALA A 46 13.84 -5.44 -16.20
CA ALA A 46 14.86 -4.48 -15.79
C ALA A 46 15.81 -5.03 -14.72
N GLY A 47 15.33 -5.91 -13.84
CA GLY A 47 16.14 -6.62 -12.86
C GLY A 47 17.10 -7.61 -13.52
N LEU A 48 16.65 -8.33 -14.53
CA LEU A 48 17.51 -9.24 -15.29
C LEU A 48 18.59 -8.47 -16.08
N ASP A 49 18.22 -7.41 -16.78
CA ASP A 49 19.15 -6.59 -17.58
C ASP A 49 20.22 -5.91 -16.71
N LYS A 50 19.85 -5.53 -15.48
CA LYS A 50 20.75 -4.83 -14.53
C LYS A 50 21.44 -5.77 -13.54
N ARG A 51 21.32 -7.08 -13.70
CA ARG A 51 21.86 -8.08 -12.76
C ARG A 51 23.37 -7.90 -12.53
N ASP A 52 24.13 -7.62 -13.59
CA ASP A 52 25.58 -7.41 -13.50
C ASP A 52 25.96 -6.15 -12.71
N SER A 53 25.05 -5.19 -12.61
CA SER A 53 25.22 -3.95 -11.81
C SER A 53 24.75 -4.11 -10.36
N TYR A 54 24.12 -5.22 -10.00
CA TYR A 54 23.70 -5.51 -8.64
C TYR A 54 24.92 -5.76 -7.74
N ALA A 55 25.23 -4.80 -6.91
CA ALA A 55 26.43 -4.82 -6.04
C ALA A 55 26.32 -5.73 -4.80
N GLY A 56 25.21 -6.46 -4.63
CA GLY A 56 25.00 -7.35 -3.48
C GLY A 56 24.84 -6.65 -2.12
N ARG A 57 24.73 -5.30 -2.10
CA ARG A 57 24.66 -4.50 -0.85
C ARG A 57 23.30 -4.55 -0.16
N ALA A 58 22.25 -4.94 -0.85
CA ALA A 58 20.91 -5.15 -0.31
C ALA A 58 20.43 -6.55 -0.69
N ALA A 59 19.44 -7.10 0.01
CA ALA A 59 18.79 -8.33 -0.45
C ALA A 59 18.21 -8.12 -1.85
N LEU A 60 18.32 -9.12 -2.72
CA LEU A 60 17.81 -9.06 -4.11
C LEU A 60 16.34 -8.60 -4.16
N LYS A 61 15.53 -9.10 -3.24
CA LYS A 61 14.13 -8.68 -3.07
C LYS A 61 14.02 -7.17 -2.87
N THR A 62 14.76 -6.59 -1.94
CA THR A 62 14.76 -5.14 -1.65
C THR A 62 15.15 -4.32 -2.88
N TRP A 63 16.13 -4.79 -3.65
CA TRP A 63 16.55 -4.12 -4.87
C TRP A 63 15.48 -4.17 -5.96
N LEU A 64 14.78 -5.30 -6.14
CA LEU A 64 13.65 -5.41 -7.06
C LEU A 64 12.48 -4.52 -6.66
N PHE A 65 12.18 -4.41 -5.36
CA PHE A 65 11.16 -3.47 -4.87
C PHE A 65 11.50 -2.01 -5.13
N ALA A 66 12.78 -1.63 -5.08
CA ALA A 66 13.21 -0.27 -5.44
C ALA A 66 12.99 0.02 -6.94
N ILE A 67 13.23 -0.97 -7.82
CA ILE A 67 12.93 -0.84 -9.25
C ILE A 67 11.42 -0.73 -9.47
N LEU A 68 10.64 -1.60 -8.82
CA LEU A 68 9.17 -1.63 -8.92
C LEU A 68 8.57 -0.30 -8.49
N ARG A 69 9.02 0.25 -7.36
CA ARG A 69 8.56 1.55 -6.86
C ARG A 69 8.71 2.65 -7.92
N ASN A 70 9.89 2.77 -8.52
CA ASN A 70 10.12 3.78 -9.55
C ASN A 70 9.16 3.60 -10.74
N LYS A 71 8.92 2.37 -11.19
CA LYS A 71 8.00 2.09 -12.29
C LYS A 71 6.54 2.37 -11.93
N ILE A 72 6.13 2.10 -10.70
CA ILE A 72 4.80 2.48 -10.20
C ILE A 72 4.63 4.00 -10.19
N VAL A 73 5.64 4.73 -9.70
CA VAL A 73 5.65 6.20 -9.73
C VAL A 73 5.48 6.73 -11.16
N ASP A 74 6.24 6.17 -12.11
CA ASP A 74 6.14 6.56 -13.52
C ASP A 74 4.75 6.26 -14.10
N ALA A 75 4.16 5.11 -13.77
CA ALA A 75 2.80 4.75 -14.18
C ALA A 75 1.74 5.69 -13.59
N ILE A 76 1.87 6.06 -12.32
CA ILE A 76 0.98 7.05 -11.68
C ILE A 76 1.09 8.40 -12.37
N ARG A 77 2.30 8.89 -12.62
CA ARG A 77 2.55 10.16 -13.31
C ARG A 77 2.00 10.18 -14.74
N GLN A 78 2.07 9.09 -15.45
CA GLN A 78 1.47 8.98 -16.79
C GLN A 78 -0.07 9.03 -16.72
N ARG A 79 -0.66 8.36 -15.72
CA ARG A 79 -2.11 8.26 -15.55
C ARG A 79 -2.71 9.56 -15.01
N SER A 80 -2.04 10.28 -14.11
CA SER A 80 -2.53 11.55 -13.56
C SER A 80 -2.71 12.64 -14.64
N ARG A 81 -1.92 12.58 -15.71
CA ARG A 81 -2.09 13.46 -16.88
C ARG A 81 -3.37 13.18 -17.69
N SER A 82 -3.99 12.04 -17.51
CA SER A 82 -5.17 11.58 -18.28
C SER A 82 -6.48 11.57 -17.48
N ILE A 83 -6.45 11.75 -16.17
CA ILE A 83 -7.63 11.64 -15.30
C ILE A 83 -7.99 13.03 -14.74
N ASN A 84 -9.19 13.51 -15.07
CA ASN A 84 -9.81 14.63 -14.37
C ASN A 84 -10.27 14.17 -12.98
N PHE A 85 -9.65 14.68 -11.94
CA PHE A 85 -9.89 14.35 -10.52
C PHE A 85 -11.17 15.00 -9.95
N SER A 86 -12.17 15.29 -10.74
CA SER A 86 -13.40 15.95 -10.30
C SER A 86 -14.43 15.05 -9.59
N ALA A 87 -14.14 13.78 -9.35
CA ALA A 87 -15.07 12.83 -8.74
C ALA A 87 -14.78 12.58 -7.24
N PHE A 88 -14.51 13.66 -6.46
CA PHE A 88 -14.20 13.53 -5.03
C PHE A 88 -15.42 13.57 -4.10
N ASP A 89 -16.65 13.82 -4.62
CA ASP A 89 -17.70 14.43 -3.78
C ASP A 89 -18.64 13.50 -3.01
N ASP A 90 -18.91 12.27 -3.44
CA ASP A 90 -19.98 11.49 -2.79
C ASP A 90 -19.52 10.45 -1.75
N GLU A 91 -18.39 9.78 -1.95
CA GLU A 91 -17.87 8.79 -1.00
C GLU A 91 -17.16 9.41 0.23
N GLU A 92 -16.70 10.65 0.11
CA GLU A 92 -16.06 11.39 1.21
C GLU A 92 -17.06 11.79 2.30
N THR A 93 -18.31 12.09 1.95
CA THR A 93 -19.32 12.58 2.89
C THR A 93 -19.67 11.57 3.98
N ASP A 94 -19.73 10.28 3.65
CA ASP A 94 -20.03 9.22 4.63
C ASP A 94 -18.83 8.95 5.54
N MET A 95 -17.61 9.09 5.01
CA MET A 95 -16.39 8.96 5.80
C MET A 95 -16.20 10.15 6.75
N ASP A 96 -16.61 11.36 6.35
CA ASP A 96 -16.63 12.55 7.21
C ASP A 96 -17.57 12.38 8.38
N ARG A 97 -18.81 11.96 8.13
CA ARG A 97 -19.78 11.68 9.19
C ARG A 97 -19.29 10.59 10.14
N ALA A 98 -18.67 9.54 9.60
CA ALA A 98 -18.10 8.48 10.42
C ALA A 98 -16.94 8.97 11.27
N PHE A 99 -16.12 9.89 10.74
CA PHE A 99 -15.00 10.51 11.44
C PHE A 99 -15.49 11.47 12.54
N ASP A 100 -16.38 12.40 12.21
CA ASP A 100 -16.97 13.34 13.19
C ASP A 100 -17.69 12.61 14.31
N GLY A 101 -18.32 11.48 14.00
CA GLY A 101 -18.94 10.61 14.98
C GLY A 101 -17.99 9.96 16.00
N MET A 102 -16.67 10.01 15.79
CA MET A 102 -15.68 9.47 16.74
C MET A 102 -15.37 10.42 17.90
N PHE A 103 -15.69 11.70 17.74
CA PHE A 103 -15.38 12.74 18.71
C PHE A 103 -16.64 13.25 19.38
N ARG A 104 -16.46 13.82 20.58
CA ARG A 104 -17.46 14.61 21.27
C ARG A 104 -17.33 16.07 20.84
N ASP A 105 -18.32 16.90 21.19
CA ASP A 105 -18.33 18.33 20.89
C ASP A 105 -17.12 19.11 21.46
N ASN A 106 -16.36 18.49 22.36
CA ASN A 106 -15.14 19.03 22.98
C ASN A 106 -13.85 18.44 22.40
N ASP A 107 -13.89 17.90 21.18
CA ASP A 107 -12.77 17.27 20.45
C ASP A 107 -12.10 16.07 21.15
N HIS A 108 -12.74 15.52 22.18
CA HIS A 108 -12.25 14.31 22.85
C HIS A 108 -12.85 13.07 22.22
N TRP A 109 -12.05 12.01 22.15
CA TRP A 109 -12.53 10.71 21.70
C TRP A 109 -13.77 10.25 22.48
N ARG A 110 -14.77 9.77 21.78
CA ARG A 110 -15.85 9.01 22.41
C ARG A 110 -15.27 7.72 22.99
N PRO A 111 -15.77 7.25 24.16
CA PRO A 111 -15.22 6.06 24.81
C PRO A 111 -15.20 4.80 23.92
N ASP A 112 -16.22 4.66 23.07
CA ASP A 112 -16.42 3.57 22.11
C ASP A 112 -15.58 3.69 20.82
N ALA A 113 -14.98 4.86 20.59
CA ALA A 113 -14.17 5.16 19.43
C ALA A 113 -12.66 5.32 19.74
N ARG A 114 -12.28 5.20 21.01
CA ARG A 114 -10.86 5.28 21.41
C ARG A 114 -10.04 4.19 20.72
N PRO A 115 -8.79 4.52 20.31
CA PRO A 115 -7.87 3.50 19.83
C PRO A 115 -7.69 2.39 20.86
N ALA A 116 -7.75 1.15 20.40
CA ALA A 116 -7.40 -0.01 21.21
C ALA A 116 -5.89 -0.11 21.43
N ASP A 117 -5.47 -0.86 22.41
CA ASP A 117 -4.06 -1.25 22.58
C ASP A 117 -3.76 -2.38 21.55
N TRP A 118 -2.78 -2.15 20.70
CA TRP A 118 -2.39 -3.11 19.65
C TRP A 118 -1.28 -4.07 20.10
N GLY A 119 -0.86 -3.99 21.35
CA GLY A 119 0.18 -4.86 21.90
C GLY A 119 1.52 -4.70 21.15
N ASP A 120 1.90 -5.71 20.34
CA ASP A 120 3.11 -5.69 19.51
C ASP A 120 2.76 -5.58 18.02
N PRO A 121 2.62 -4.36 17.48
CA PRO A 121 2.31 -4.19 16.06
C PRO A 121 3.44 -4.65 15.14
N GLU A 122 4.70 -4.64 15.59
CA GLU A 122 5.82 -5.14 14.79
C GLU A 122 5.75 -6.65 14.57
N ALA A 123 5.27 -7.40 15.55
CA ALA A 123 5.02 -8.83 15.40
C ALA A 123 3.93 -9.10 14.36
N SER A 124 2.89 -8.26 14.31
CA SER A 124 1.82 -8.36 13.32
C SER A 124 2.34 -8.15 11.89
N LEU A 125 3.23 -7.20 11.67
CA LEU A 125 3.83 -6.92 10.35
C LEU A 125 4.62 -8.11 9.77
N ARG A 126 5.04 -9.06 10.59
CA ARG A 126 5.76 -10.28 10.17
C ARG A 126 4.82 -11.39 9.71
N GLN A 127 3.51 -11.26 9.92
CA GLN A 127 2.51 -12.27 9.60
C GLN A 127 1.86 -12.00 8.24
N GLU A 128 1.82 -13.01 7.40
CA GLU A 128 1.21 -12.90 6.06
C GLU A 128 -0.29 -12.59 6.15
N GLN A 129 -0.96 -13.18 7.14
CA GLN A 129 -2.38 -12.97 7.39
C GLN A 129 -2.72 -11.51 7.74
N PHE A 130 -1.83 -10.81 8.46
CA PHE A 130 -1.99 -9.38 8.73
C PHE A 130 -2.11 -8.58 7.42
N TRP A 131 -1.24 -8.87 6.47
CA TRP A 131 -1.25 -8.15 5.19
C TRP A 131 -2.50 -8.43 4.37
N ALA A 132 -3.07 -9.64 4.45
CA ALA A 132 -4.34 -9.94 3.81
C ALA A 132 -5.49 -9.11 4.42
N VAL A 133 -5.53 -8.97 5.76
CA VAL A 133 -6.51 -8.11 6.45
C VAL A 133 -6.27 -6.63 6.12
N PHE A 134 -5.01 -6.19 6.11
CA PHE A 134 -4.65 -4.81 5.74
C PHE A 134 -5.11 -4.47 4.32
N GLU A 135 -4.90 -5.37 3.36
CA GLU A 135 -5.37 -5.21 1.98
C GLU A 135 -6.88 -5.06 1.90
N ALA A 136 -7.61 -5.95 2.58
CA ALA A 136 -9.07 -5.87 2.65
C ALA A 136 -9.52 -4.54 3.27
N CYS A 137 -8.86 -4.08 4.33
CA CYS A 137 -9.15 -2.78 4.95
C CYS A 137 -8.84 -1.61 4.02
N LEU A 138 -7.77 -1.70 3.24
CA LEU A 138 -7.42 -0.67 2.26
C LEU A 138 -8.45 -0.60 1.13
N ASP A 139 -8.97 -1.75 0.68
CA ASP A 139 -10.01 -1.83 -0.35
C ASP A 139 -11.36 -1.28 0.10
N HIS A 140 -11.62 -1.27 1.40
CA HIS A 140 -12.82 -0.61 1.97
C HIS A 140 -12.71 0.91 2.06
N LEU A 141 -11.52 1.48 1.86
CA LEU A 141 -11.40 2.93 1.78
C LEU A 141 -11.84 3.44 0.39
N PRO A 142 -12.39 4.67 0.31
CA PRO A 142 -12.59 5.34 -0.97
C PRO A 142 -11.30 5.33 -1.80
N ALA A 143 -11.43 5.12 -3.10
CA ALA A 143 -10.29 4.88 -4.00
C ALA A 143 -9.22 5.99 -3.92
N ASN A 144 -9.65 7.25 -3.84
CA ASN A 144 -8.72 8.38 -3.73
C ASN A 144 -8.05 8.47 -2.36
N THR A 145 -8.80 8.18 -1.29
CA THR A 145 -8.28 8.14 0.08
C THR A 145 -7.20 7.09 0.23
N ALA A 146 -7.45 5.88 -0.26
CA ALA A 146 -6.45 4.83 -0.27
C ALA A 146 -5.23 5.18 -1.13
N ARG A 147 -5.44 5.83 -2.30
CA ARG A 147 -4.34 6.25 -3.18
C ARG A 147 -3.44 7.27 -2.50
N VAL A 148 -3.99 8.32 -1.90
CA VAL A 148 -3.19 9.33 -1.16
C VAL A 148 -2.39 8.66 -0.04
N PHE A 149 -3.02 7.76 0.71
CA PHE A 149 -2.36 7.01 1.77
C PHE A 149 -1.18 6.17 1.23
N MET A 150 -1.41 5.41 0.17
CA MET A 150 -0.38 4.56 -0.42
C MET A 150 0.77 5.37 -1.03
N MET A 151 0.50 6.48 -1.70
CA MET A 151 1.53 7.38 -2.22
C MET A 151 2.42 7.90 -1.08
N ARG A 152 1.82 8.31 0.03
CA ARG A 152 2.55 8.92 1.14
C ARG A 152 3.32 7.91 1.98
N GLU A 153 2.70 6.77 2.35
CA GLU A 153 3.24 5.82 3.33
C GLU A 153 4.10 4.71 2.70
N PHE A 154 3.84 4.36 1.43
CA PHE A 154 4.52 3.24 0.77
C PHE A 154 5.40 3.66 -0.41
N LEU A 155 4.99 4.68 -1.16
CA LEU A 155 5.77 5.19 -2.29
C LEU A 155 6.68 6.36 -1.91
N GLU A 156 6.60 6.83 -0.65
CA GLU A 156 7.42 7.89 -0.07
C GLU A 156 7.34 9.24 -0.82
N PHE A 157 6.22 9.51 -1.50
CA PHE A 157 5.97 10.84 -2.03
C PHE A 157 5.91 11.83 -0.88
N ASP A 158 6.47 13.01 -1.05
CA ASP A 158 6.21 14.10 -0.12
C ASP A 158 4.82 14.72 -0.35
N THR A 159 4.39 15.60 0.57
CA THR A 159 3.05 16.21 0.48
C THR A 159 2.89 17.03 -0.79
N ASP A 160 3.93 17.76 -1.20
CA ASP A 160 3.88 18.61 -2.37
C ASP A 160 3.82 17.78 -3.66
N GLU A 161 4.53 16.66 -3.70
CA GLU A 161 4.45 15.70 -4.80
C GLU A 161 3.05 15.09 -4.91
N VAL A 162 2.45 14.63 -3.79
CA VAL A 162 1.08 14.12 -3.77
C VAL A 162 0.10 15.17 -4.25
N CYS A 163 0.22 16.41 -3.76
CA CYS A 163 -0.64 17.54 -4.15
C CYS A 163 -0.53 17.83 -5.64
N SER A 164 0.69 17.84 -6.17
CA SER A 164 0.97 18.10 -7.60
C SER A 164 0.39 16.99 -8.49
N GLU A 165 0.60 15.71 -8.12
CA GLU A 165 0.15 14.56 -8.92
C GLU A 165 -1.38 14.41 -8.92
N LEU A 166 -2.04 14.73 -7.80
CA LEU A 166 -3.48 14.55 -7.64
C LEU A 166 -4.28 15.85 -7.79
N ASN A 167 -3.60 16.98 -8.02
CA ASN A 167 -4.20 18.31 -8.13
C ASN A 167 -5.09 18.67 -6.92
N ILE A 168 -4.59 18.41 -5.72
CA ILE A 168 -5.27 18.73 -4.45
C ILE A 168 -4.46 19.73 -3.64
N SER A 169 -5.13 20.45 -2.71
CA SER A 169 -4.43 21.35 -1.80
C SER A 169 -3.70 20.60 -0.69
N PRO A 170 -2.62 21.14 -0.10
CA PRO A 170 -1.96 20.54 1.06
C PRO A 170 -2.89 20.31 2.24
N GLY A 171 -3.82 21.23 2.49
CA GLY A 171 -4.84 21.08 3.54
C GLY A 171 -5.73 19.87 3.30
N ASN A 172 -6.21 19.69 2.06
CA ASN A 172 -7.02 18.52 1.68
C ASN A 172 -6.19 17.23 1.77
N CYS A 173 -4.94 17.23 1.33
CA CYS A 173 -4.05 16.08 1.46
C CYS A 173 -3.94 15.60 2.93
N HIS A 174 -3.75 16.52 3.87
CA HIS A 174 -3.68 16.19 5.30
C HIS A 174 -5.00 15.62 5.84
N VAL A 175 -6.15 16.18 5.44
CA VAL A 175 -7.47 15.68 5.81
C VAL A 175 -7.67 14.27 5.30
N ILE A 176 -7.39 14.02 4.01
CA ILE A 176 -7.51 12.70 3.40
C ILE A 176 -6.61 11.67 4.12
N LEU A 177 -5.35 12.01 4.41
CA LEU A 177 -4.44 11.13 5.14
C LEU A 177 -4.94 10.81 6.55
N HIS A 178 -5.48 11.81 7.23
CA HIS A 178 -6.05 11.61 8.56
C HIS A 178 -7.25 10.66 8.54
N ARG A 179 -8.14 10.83 7.57
CA ARG A 179 -9.29 9.93 7.31
C ARG A 179 -8.84 8.51 6.99
N ALA A 180 -7.85 8.37 6.09
CA ALA A 180 -7.28 7.07 5.71
C ALA A 180 -6.76 6.31 6.93
N ARG A 181 -5.93 6.96 7.75
CA ARG A 181 -5.34 6.35 8.95
C ARG A 181 -6.41 5.92 9.95
N ASN A 182 -7.46 6.73 10.17
CA ASN A 182 -8.56 6.36 11.07
C ASN A 182 -9.44 5.25 10.51
N GLY A 183 -9.73 5.25 9.21
CA GLY A 183 -10.48 4.18 8.55
C GLY A 183 -9.75 2.84 8.65
N LEU A 184 -8.45 2.83 8.32
CA LEU A 184 -7.59 1.65 8.45
C LEU A 184 -7.47 1.18 9.90
N ARG A 185 -7.26 2.11 10.85
CA ARG A 185 -7.21 1.77 12.27
C ARG A 185 -8.44 1.00 12.71
N ARG A 186 -9.63 1.53 12.43
CA ARG A 186 -10.89 0.89 12.83
C ARG A 186 -11.08 -0.49 12.20
N CYS A 187 -10.79 -0.61 10.92
CA CYS A 187 -10.90 -1.87 10.21
C CYS A 187 -9.91 -2.91 10.76
N LEU A 188 -8.66 -2.52 11.01
CA LEU A 188 -7.64 -3.40 11.57
C LEU A 188 -7.95 -3.78 13.02
N GLU A 189 -8.47 -2.86 13.83
CA GLU A 189 -8.93 -3.17 15.19
C GLU A 189 -9.99 -4.27 15.17
N GLN A 190 -10.96 -4.18 14.28
CA GLN A 190 -12.04 -5.17 14.16
C GLN A 190 -11.58 -6.47 13.49
N GLY A 191 -10.79 -6.37 12.44
CA GLY A 191 -10.43 -7.52 11.60
C GLY A 191 -9.19 -8.28 12.06
N TRP A 192 -8.33 -7.67 12.87
CA TRP A 192 -7.07 -8.26 13.30
C TRP A 192 -6.88 -8.26 14.81
N PHE A 193 -6.91 -7.07 15.45
CA PHE A 193 -6.53 -6.94 16.85
C PHE A 193 -7.62 -7.41 17.84
N VAL A 194 -8.89 -7.26 17.50
CA VAL A 194 -10.00 -7.77 18.32
C VAL A 194 -10.34 -9.22 17.97
N ALA A 195 -10.27 -9.60 16.69
CA ALA A 195 -10.51 -10.98 16.26
C ALA A 195 -9.35 -11.92 16.60
N GLY A 196 -8.14 -11.40 16.83
CA GLY A 196 -6.96 -12.20 17.20
C GLY A 196 -6.94 -12.74 18.63
N GLU A 197 -7.94 -12.44 19.46
CA GLU A 197 -8.19 -13.11 20.76
C GLU A 197 -8.95 -14.43 20.66
N ALA A 198 -9.14 -14.97 19.45
CA ALA A 198 -9.66 -16.33 19.31
C ALA A 198 -8.55 -17.34 19.67
N PRO A 199 -8.84 -18.29 20.57
CA PRO A 199 -7.84 -19.13 21.24
C PRO A 199 -7.15 -20.12 20.30
N CYS A 200 -5.95 -20.49 20.70
CA CYS A 200 -5.15 -21.61 20.18
C CYS A 200 -5.96 -22.87 19.86
#